data_47509cd8099f7430e672284a6ed7a4d9
#
_entry.id   47509cd8099f7430e672284a6ed7a4d9
#
_cell.length_a   1.000
_cell.length_b   1.000
_cell.length_c   1.000
_cell.angle_alpha   90.00
_cell.angle_beta   90.00
_cell.angle_gamma   90.00
#
_symmetry.space_group_name_H-M   'P 1'
#
loop_
_entity.id
_entity.type
_entity.pdbx_description
1 polymer ?
#
loop_
_entity_poly.entity_id
_entity_poly.type
_entity_poly.pdbx_seq_one_letter_code
_entity_poly.pdbx_strand_id
1 'polypeptide(L)'
;FRYTTFDNPYLTTEQLEEIEEAKNELLDETWRRMYLAEIGVVAERAFGRLDDIITPSQNWLDAPEEGHFYVAGIDFARKVDATVVVTMDGCHRKAVHYDYMKGVDWDDQLERIEEIYKTWHHQRLFADATGLGDVPTQQLRRRGLPLVDVVITGGRGSSPDSRQAIVTSLQIAVEKKTIRLPYETTMVREMRGLRPVKLPSGTVRYEAPPGGHDDWPFAIALALRGCVRPEMTEDTWEDFQPIHYAPTSAEIMVDQKAGASAGPRTLQRKRARWERKIEDYQEQGIDV
;
A
#
# COMPACT_ATOMS: atom_id res chain seq x y z
N PHE A 1 -19.00 33.51 15.65
CA PHE A 1 -20.01 32.48 15.38
C PHE A 1 -19.32 31.34 14.65
N ARG A 2 -19.60 30.14 15.07
CA ARG A 2 -19.11 28.90 14.42
C ARG A 2 -20.33 28.12 13.96
N TYR A 3 -20.42 27.86 12.66
CA TYR A 3 -21.45 27.01 12.08
C TYR A 3 -20.79 25.73 11.58
N THR A 4 -21.32 24.61 12.01
CA THR A 4 -20.93 23.29 11.56
C THR A 4 -21.80 22.88 10.36
N THR A 5 -21.40 21.84 9.63
CA THR A 5 -22.25 21.26 8.59
C THR A 5 -23.60 20.81 9.17
N PHE A 6 -23.62 20.31 10.40
CA PHE A 6 -24.82 19.81 11.09
C PHE A 6 -25.81 20.91 11.50
N ASP A 7 -25.42 22.18 11.46
CA ASP A 7 -26.33 23.31 11.69
C ASP A 7 -27.16 23.63 10.44
N ASN A 8 -26.94 22.93 9.31
CA ASN A 8 -27.72 23.11 8.11
C ASN A 8 -29.05 22.32 8.21
N PRO A 9 -30.22 22.97 8.29
CA PRO A 9 -31.51 22.29 8.47
C PRO A 9 -32.01 21.56 7.22
N TYR A 10 -31.29 21.69 6.09
CA TYR A 10 -31.66 21.06 4.81
C TYR A 10 -30.89 19.77 4.53
N LEU A 11 -30.08 19.27 5.47
CA LEU A 11 -29.41 17.98 5.31
C LEU A 11 -30.42 16.86 5.30
N THR A 12 -30.31 16.01 4.29
CA THR A 12 -31.09 14.74 4.22
C THR A 12 -30.44 13.67 5.07
N THR A 13 -31.19 12.62 5.39
CA THR A 13 -30.66 11.44 6.12
C THR A 13 -29.50 10.80 5.36
N GLU A 14 -29.61 10.64 4.04
CA GLU A 14 -28.53 10.14 3.18
C GLU A 14 -27.24 10.95 3.30
N GLN A 15 -27.33 12.28 3.26
CA GLN A 15 -26.18 13.17 3.42
C GLN A 15 -25.54 13.07 4.80
N LEU A 16 -26.33 12.85 5.85
CA LEU A 16 -25.80 12.62 7.19
C LEU A 16 -25.05 11.27 7.27
N GLU A 17 -25.57 10.23 6.63
CA GLU A 17 -24.90 8.92 6.51
C GLU A 17 -23.57 9.06 5.76
N GLU A 18 -23.55 9.72 4.60
CA GLU A 18 -22.31 9.99 3.84
C GLU A 18 -21.26 10.76 4.68
N ILE A 19 -21.69 11.73 5.51
CA ILE A 19 -20.77 12.47 6.38
C ILE A 19 -20.19 11.57 7.48
N GLU A 20 -20.98 10.66 8.04
CA GLU A 20 -20.48 9.70 9.03
C GLU A 20 -19.55 8.65 8.39
N GLU A 21 -19.87 8.17 7.19
CA GLU A 21 -18.98 7.28 6.43
C GLU A 21 -17.64 7.94 6.12
N ALA A 22 -17.65 9.20 5.68
CA ALA A 22 -16.45 10.00 5.45
C ALA A 22 -15.52 10.10 6.68
N LYS A 23 -16.07 9.91 7.88
CA LYS A 23 -15.28 9.86 9.12
C LYS A 23 -14.31 8.67 9.14
N ASN A 24 -14.63 7.56 8.49
CA ASN A 24 -13.77 6.39 8.41
C ASN A 24 -12.68 6.55 7.33
N GLU A 25 -12.94 7.35 6.31
CA GLU A 25 -12.03 7.56 5.18
C GLU A 25 -11.06 8.74 5.37
N LEU A 26 -11.36 9.64 6.32
CA LEU A 26 -10.58 10.84 6.57
C LEU A 26 -9.83 10.76 7.90
N LEU A 27 -8.72 11.51 7.99
CA LEU A 27 -8.10 11.82 9.27
C LEU A 27 -9.08 12.59 10.14
N ASP A 28 -9.13 12.32 11.45
CA ASP A 28 -10.04 12.98 12.39
C ASP A 28 -9.94 14.50 12.33
N GLU A 29 -8.73 15.05 12.24
CA GLU A 29 -8.52 16.49 12.08
C GLU A 29 -9.14 17.01 10.77
N THR A 30 -8.97 16.28 9.67
CA THR A 30 -9.53 16.67 8.37
C THR A 30 -11.06 16.65 8.42
N TRP A 31 -11.64 15.58 8.96
CA TRP A 31 -13.08 15.47 9.12
C TRP A 31 -13.65 16.58 10.00
N ARG A 32 -13.04 16.85 11.17
CA ARG A 32 -13.46 17.92 12.10
C ARG A 32 -13.36 19.29 11.47
N ARG A 33 -12.30 19.54 10.70
CA ARG A 33 -12.14 20.81 9.96
C ARG A 33 -13.21 20.99 8.89
N MET A 34 -13.54 19.94 8.14
CA MET A 34 -14.50 19.99 7.04
C MET A 34 -15.94 20.11 7.53
N TYR A 35 -16.30 19.33 8.53
CA TYR A 35 -17.70 19.19 8.96
C TYR A 35 -18.03 19.92 10.26
N LEU A 36 -17.06 20.14 11.15
CA LEU A 36 -17.26 20.84 12.41
C LEU A 36 -16.70 22.27 12.42
N ALA A 37 -16.17 22.77 11.29
CA ALA A 37 -15.54 24.08 11.16
C ALA A 37 -14.48 24.33 12.25
N GLU A 38 -13.71 23.31 12.64
CA GLU A 38 -12.62 23.43 13.59
C GLU A 38 -11.36 23.96 12.91
N ILE A 39 -10.60 24.79 13.63
CA ILE A 39 -9.30 25.25 13.15
C ILE A 39 -8.31 24.12 13.37
N GLY A 40 -7.80 23.53 12.27
CA GLY A 40 -6.82 22.46 12.35
C GLY A 40 -5.48 22.95 12.88
N VAL A 41 -4.87 22.15 13.73
CA VAL A 41 -3.49 22.32 14.19
C VAL A 41 -2.62 21.37 13.40
N VAL A 42 -1.57 21.86 12.76
CA VAL A 42 -0.63 20.97 12.04
C VAL A 42 0.01 20.03 13.05
N ALA A 43 -0.21 18.73 12.87
CA ALA A 43 0.40 17.73 13.73
C ALA A 43 1.93 17.81 13.66
N GLU A 44 2.60 17.68 14.79
CA GLU A 44 4.08 17.68 14.84
C GLU A 44 4.67 16.40 14.24
N ARG A 45 3.92 15.31 14.19
CA ARG A 45 4.32 13.99 13.69
C ARG A 45 3.30 13.45 12.72
N ALA A 46 3.77 12.70 11.74
CA ALA A 46 2.87 12.03 10.81
C ALA A 46 1.99 10.97 11.49
N PHE A 47 2.53 10.24 12.47
CA PHE A 47 1.85 9.13 13.15
C PHE A 47 1.73 9.39 14.65
N GLY A 48 0.64 10.04 15.07
CA GLY A 48 0.41 10.41 16.48
C GLY A 48 0.03 9.24 17.38
N ARG A 49 -0.58 8.18 16.82
CA ARG A 49 -1.10 7.01 17.56
C ARG A 49 -0.32 5.72 17.25
N LEU A 50 0.95 5.83 16.92
CA LEU A 50 1.76 4.69 16.52
C LEU A 50 1.79 3.58 17.59
N ASP A 51 1.86 3.94 18.87
CA ASP A 51 1.94 2.97 19.96
C ASP A 51 0.68 2.10 20.10
N ASP A 52 -0.47 2.56 19.60
CA ASP A 52 -1.73 1.83 19.64
C ASP A 52 -1.78 0.65 18.65
N ILE A 53 -0.93 0.68 17.63
CA ILE A 53 -0.90 -0.32 16.55
C ILE A 53 0.34 -1.20 16.59
N ILE A 54 1.35 -0.85 17.39
CA ILE A 54 2.53 -1.68 17.63
C ILE A 54 2.16 -2.79 18.60
N THR A 55 2.44 -4.03 18.21
CA THR A 55 2.16 -5.21 19.02
C THR A 55 3.48 -5.85 19.47
N PRO A 56 3.99 -5.52 20.68
CA PRO A 56 5.29 -6.01 21.13
C PRO A 56 5.36 -7.53 21.31
N SER A 57 4.23 -8.16 21.61
CA SER A 57 4.12 -9.62 21.79
C SER A 57 3.94 -10.38 20.46
N GLN A 58 3.74 -9.67 19.35
CA GLN A 58 3.61 -10.28 18.06
C GLN A 58 4.99 -10.51 17.46
N ASN A 59 5.30 -11.75 17.13
CA ASN A 59 6.51 -12.10 16.41
C ASN A 59 6.33 -11.85 14.89
N TRP A 60 7.42 -11.58 14.23
CA TRP A 60 7.53 -11.72 12.78
C TRP A 60 7.43 -13.21 12.43
N LEU A 61 6.81 -13.52 11.30
CA LEU A 61 6.63 -14.90 10.85
C LEU A 61 7.77 -15.31 9.91
N ASP A 62 8.10 -16.58 9.92
CA ASP A 62 9.10 -17.17 9.01
C ASP A 62 8.46 -17.77 7.75
N ALA A 63 7.15 -18.04 7.77
CA ALA A 63 6.41 -18.65 6.68
C ALA A 63 4.94 -18.20 6.68
N PRO A 64 4.25 -18.30 5.51
CA PRO A 64 2.83 -17.96 5.37
C PRO A 64 1.94 -18.92 6.17
N GLU A 65 0.82 -18.40 6.66
CA GLU A 65 -0.27 -19.15 7.29
C GLU A 65 -1.28 -19.60 6.23
N GLU A 66 -1.88 -20.78 6.41
CA GLU A 66 -2.85 -21.32 5.47
C GLU A 66 -4.14 -20.50 5.47
N GLY A 67 -4.74 -20.29 4.29
CA GLY A 67 -5.98 -19.53 4.13
C GLY A 67 -5.78 -18.02 4.05
N HIS A 68 -4.56 -17.52 4.20
CA HIS A 68 -4.26 -16.09 4.08
C HIS A 68 -3.65 -15.76 2.72
N PHE A 69 -3.86 -14.52 2.26
CA PHE A 69 -3.11 -14.00 1.13
C PHE A 69 -2.13 -12.92 1.59
N TYR A 70 -1.04 -12.79 0.85
CA TYR A 70 0.04 -11.87 1.20
C TYR A 70 0.31 -10.88 0.08
N VAL A 71 0.65 -9.67 0.49
CA VAL A 71 1.10 -8.61 -0.40
C VAL A 71 2.41 -8.02 0.14
N ALA A 72 3.19 -7.41 -0.72
CA ALA A 72 4.40 -6.73 -0.27
C ALA A 72 4.46 -5.29 -0.74
N GLY A 73 5.12 -4.44 0.05
CA GLY A 73 5.56 -3.12 -0.33
C GLY A 73 7.08 -3.07 -0.34
N ILE A 74 7.64 -2.46 -1.37
CA ILE A 74 9.08 -2.37 -1.60
C ILE A 74 9.46 -0.91 -1.79
N ASP A 75 10.29 -0.40 -0.91
CA ASP A 75 10.99 0.88 -1.09
C ASP A 75 12.46 0.61 -1.43
N PHE A 76 12.85 0.98 -2.65
CA PHE A 76 14.19 0.69 -3.16
C PHE A 76 15.21 1.74 -2.77
N ALA A 77 16.36 1.31 -2.25
CA ALA A 77 17.47 2.18 -1.93
C ALA A 77 18.11 2.82 -3.15
N ARG A 78 18.46 4.11 -3.04
CA ARG A 78 19.14 4.87 -4.11
C ARG A 78 20.65 5.01 -3.91
N LYS A 79 21.34 4.38 -3.10
CA LYS A 79 22.81 4.39 -2.85
C LYS A 79 23.22 4.43 -1.37
N VAL A 80 22.48 5.12 -0.50
CA VAL A 80 22.85 5.33 0.91
C VAL A 80 21.75 4.82 1.83
N ASP A 81 20.50 4.80 1.34
CA ASP A 81 19.33 4.33 2.04
C ASP A 81 19.26 2.78 2.03
N ALA A 82 18.35 2.22 2.76
CA ALA A 82 18.12 0.77 2.77
C ALA A 82 16.94 0.40 1.87
N THR A 83 17.08 -0.66 1.07
CA THR A 83 15.90 -1.27 0.47
C THR A 83 15.13 -2.00 1.56
N VAL A 84 13.86 -1.64 1.69
CA VAL A 84 12.94 -2.24 2.66
C VAL A 84 11.83 -2.98 1.93
N VAL A 85 11.66 -4.26 2.28
CA VAL A 85 10.53 -5.08 1.84
C VAL A 85 9.67 -5.39 3.04
N VAL A 86 8.39 -5.04 2.99
CA VAL A 86 7.44 -5.40 4.04
C VAL A 86 6.36 -6.30 3.47
N THR A 87 6.24 -7.50 4.02
CA THR A 87 5.15 -8.43 3.71
C THR A 87 4.00 -8.21 4.68
N MET A 88 2.81 -8.03 4.13
CA MET A 88 1.57 -7.93 4.90
C MET A 88 0.64 -9.11 4.60
N ASP A 89 0.03 -9.63 5.66
CA ASP A 89 -1.21 -10.37 5.57
C ASP A 89 -2.31 -9.43 5.07
N GLY A 90 -2.76 -9.67 3.84
CA GLY A 90 -3.72 -8.82 3.17
C GLY A 90 -5.12 -8.91 3.76
N CYS A 91 -5.46 -10.05 4.39
CA CYS A 91 -6.75 -10.24 5.05
C CYS A 91 -6.88 -9.37 6.31
N HIS A 92 -5.84 -9.34 7.14
CA HIS A 92 -5.87 -8.73 8.47
C HIS A 92 -5.12 -7.41 8.57
N ARG A 93 -4.51 -6.94 7.48
CA ARG A 93 -3.70 -5.71 7.45
C ARG A 93 -2.60 -5.73 8.52
N LYS A 94 -1.94 -6.87 8.66
CA LYS A 94 -0.93 -7.14 9.66
C LYS A 94 0.41 -7.33 8.98
N ALA A 95 1.43 -6.55 9.34
CA ALA A 95 2.79 -6.83 8.88
C ALA A 95 3.27 -8.13 9.53
N VAL A 96 3.79 -9.05 8.72
CA VAL A 96 4.15 -10.41 9.17
C VAL A 96 5.60 -10.76 8.89
N HIS A 97 6.22 -10.13 7.90
CA HIS A 97 7.63 -10.35 7.56
C HIS A 97 8.24 -9.07 6.98
N TYR A 98 9.55 -8.93 7.11
CA TYR A 98 10.30 -7.86 6.46
C TYR A 98 11.70 -8.30 6.09
N ASP A 99 12.29 -7.56 5.17
CA ASP A 99 13.73 -7.58 4.91
C ASP A 99 14.26 -6.15 4.82
N TYR A 100 15.41 -5.90 5.45
CA TYR A 100 16.06 -4.61 5.51
C TYR A 100 17.48 -4.73 4.97
N MET A 101 17.67 -4.30 3.74
CA MET A 101 18.91 -4.48 2.96
C MET A 101 19.66 -3.15 2.85
N LYS A 102 20.65 -2.94 3.73
CA LYS A 102 21.51 -1.76 3.72
C LYS A 102 22.91 -2.12 3.28
N GLY A 103 23.42 -1.45 2.25
CA GLY A 103 24.76 -1.70 1.72
C GLY A 103 24.89 -3.05 0.98
N VAL A 104 23.77 -3.61 0.56
CA VAL A 104 23.70 -4.85 -0.25
C VAL A 104 23.74 -4.48 -1.72
N ASP A 105 24.51 -5.22 -2.51
CA ASP A 105 24.60 -5.00 -3.95
C ASP A 105 23.26 -5.27 -4.64
N TRP A 106 23.05 -4.61 -5.77
CA TRP A 106 21.77 -4.59 -6.45
C TRP A 106 21.27 -5.97 -6.88
N ASP A 107 22.15 -6.79 -7.44
CA ASP A 107 21.80 -8.13 -7.89
C ASP A 107 21.41 -9.03 -6.70
N ASP A 108 22.10 -8.91 -5.57
CA ASP A 108 21.81 -9.62 -4.34
C ASP A 108 20.45 -9.18 -3.74
N GLN A 109 20.11 -7.88 -3.82
CA GLN A 109 18.80 -7.39 -3.40
C GLN A 109 17.68 -8.02 -4.24
N LEU A 110 17.84 -8.08 -5.56
CA LEU A 110 16.85 -8.68 -6.47
C LEU A 110 16.70 -10.18 -6.22
N GLU A 111 17.79 -10.89 -5.95
CA GLU A 111 17.76 -12.30 -5.61
C GLU A 111 17.04 -12.53 -4.27
N ARG A 112 17.32 -11.70 -3.27
CA ARG A 112 16.65 -11.76 -1.98
C ARG A 112 15.16 -11.48 -2.05
N ILE A 113 14.72 -10.51 -2.86
CA ILE A 113 13.30 -10.23 -3.10
C ILE A 113 12.62 -11.42 -3.80
N GLU A 114 13.30 -12.07 -4.74
CA GLU A 114 12.80 -13.27 -5.39
C GLU A 114 12.64 -14.45 -4.40
N GLU A 115 13.58 -14.63 -3.46
CA GLU A 115 13.47 -15.63 -2.39
C GLU A 115 12.27 -15.37 -1.47
N ILE A 116 12.08 -14.11 -1.07
CA ILE A 116 10.92 -13.69 -0.27
C ILE A 116 9.63 -14.01 -1.02
N TYR A 117 9.56 -13.67 -2.31
CA TYR A 117 8.41 -14.01 -3.13
C TYR A 117 8.15 -15.51 -3.23
N LYS A 118 9.19 -16.33 -3.39
CA LYS A 118 9.07 -17.80 -3.43
C LYS A 118 8.54 -18.38 -2.11
N THR A 119 8.86 -17.75 -1.00
CA THR A 119 8.40 -18.16 0.33
C THR A 119 6.95 -17.74 0.58
N TRP A 120 6.62 -16.47 0.30
CA TRP A 120 5.35 -15.87 0.70
C TRP A 120 4.27 -15.93 -0.38
N HIS A 121 4.62 -16.21 -1.63
CA HIS A 121 3.68 -16.30 -2.77
C HIS A 121 2.75 -15.07 -2.88
N HIS A 122 3.34 -13.88 -2.74
CA HIS A 122 2.58 -12.62 -2.75
C HIS A 122 1.66 -12.52 -3.97
N GLN A 123 0.42 -12.10 -3.75
CA GLN A 123 -0.51 -11.81 -4.85
C GLN A 123 -0.04 -10.60 -5.66
N ARG A 124 0.53 -9.58 -4.97
CA ARG A 124 1.09 -8.37 -5.56
C ARG A 124 2.27 -7.86 -4.75
N LEU A 125 3.23 -7.27 -5.44
CA LEU A 125 4.33 -6.52 -4.84
C LEU A 125 4.24 -5.08 -5.35
N PHE A 126 3.98 -4.13 -4.47
CA PHE A 126 3.91 -2.71 -4.78
C PHE A 126 5.29 -2.08 -4.59
N ALA A 127 5.85 -1.47 -5.62
CA ALA A 127 7.18 -0.92 -5.56
C ALA A 127 7.21 0.53 -6.03
N ASP A 128 8.00 1.38 -5.35
CA ASP A 128 8.28 2.73 -5.86
C ASP A 128 9.15 2.63 -7.12
N ALA A 129 8.55 2.99 -8.26
CA ALA A 129 9.23 3.05 -9.55
C ALA A 129 9.75 4.46 -9.89
N THR A 130 9.72 5.41 -8.95
CA THR A 130 10.09 6.80 -9.17
C THR A 130 11.61 6.96 -9.29
N GLY A 131 12.10 7.35 -10.44
CA GLY A 131 13.45 7.92 -10.64
C GLY A 131 14.66 6.98 -10.57
N LEU A 132 14.52 5.68 -10.29
CA LEU A 132 15.58 4.69 -10.54
C LEU A 132 15.53 4.17 -11.98
N GLY A 133 14.59 4.68 -12.76
CA GLY A 133 14.21 4.05 -14.01
C GLY A 133 13.60 2.69 -13.70
N ASP A 134 12.95 2.12 -14.64
CA ASP A 134 12.26 0.84 -14.56
C ASP A 134 13.17 -0.37 -14.30
N VAL A 135 14.49 -0.18 -14.01
CA VAL A 135 15.47 -1.27 -14.04
C VAL A 135 15.22 -2.35 -13.00
N PRO A 136 15.02 -2.06 -11.69
CA PRO A 136 14.76 -3.12 -10.71
C PRO A 136 13.42 -3.80 -10.89
N THR A 137 12.39 -3.01 -11.07
CA THR A 137 11.03 -3.53 -11.25
C THR A 137 10.91 -4.33 -12.53
N GLN A 138 11.55 -3.90 -13.62
CA GLN A 138 11.61 -4.66 -14.87
C GLN A 138 12.38 -5.99 -14.71
N GLN A 139 13.49 -6.00 -13.98
CA GLN A 139 14.24 -7.23 -13.75
C GLN A 139 13.44 -8.24 -12.93
N LEU A 140 12.78 -7.80 -11.84
CA LEU A 140 11.93 -8.67 -11.04
C LEU A 140 10.72 -9.19 -11.83
N ARG A 141 10.12 -8.37 -12.70
CA ARG A 141 9.05 -8.83 -13.62
C ARG A 141 9.54 -9.89 -14.59
N ARG A 142 10.75 -9.72 -15.15
CA ARG A 142 11.36 -10.74 -16.03
C ARG A 142 11.57 -12.05 -15.30
N ARG A 143 11.79 -12.03 -13.99
CA ARG A 143 11.85 -13.20 -13.10
C ARG A 143 10.45 -13.75 -12.73
N GLY A 144 9.37 -13.11 -13.19
CA GLY A 144 7.99 -13.59 -13.03
C GLY A 144 7.28 -13.10 -11.76
N LEU A 145 7.80 -12.08 -11.08
CA LEU A 145 7.16 -11.53 -9.89
C LEU A 145 5.98 -10.62 -10.28
N PRO A 146 4.83 -10.67 -9.55
CA PRO A 146 3.63 -9.88 -9.83
C PRO A 146 3.77 -8.44 -9.31
N LEU A 147 4.68 -7.66 -9.90
CA LEU A 147 4.98 -6.29 -9.50
C LEU A 147 3.95 -5.29 -10.01
N VAL A 148 3.57 -4.37 -9.14
CA VAL A 148 2.79 -3.17 -9.44
C VAL A 148 3.69 -1.96 -9.22
N ASP A 149 3.99 -1.24 -10.29
CA ASP A 149 4.77 0.00 -10.21
C ASP A 149 3.89 1.11 -9.65
N VAL A 150 4.38 1.76 -8.61
CA VAL A 150 3.80 2.98 -8.07
C VAL A 150 4.72 4.14 -8.45
N VAL A 151 4.31 4.94 -9.42
CA VAL A 151 5.06 6.13 -9.81
C VAL A 151 4.66 7.27 -8.88
N ILE A 152 5.47 7.49 -7.84
CA ILE A 152 5.21 8.52 -6.84
C ILE A 152 5.40 9.90 -7.48
N THR A 153 4.31 10.62 -7.68
CA THR A 153 4.33 11.96 -8.24
C THR A 153 4.50 13.02 -7.15
N GLY A 154 5.36 14.01 -7.40
CA GLY A 154 5.49 15.20 -6.54
C GLY A 154 4.34 16.21 -6.70
N GLY A 155 3.27 15.84 -7.40
CA GLY A 155 2.14 16.71 -7.71
C GLY A 155 1.26 17.05 -6.51
N ARG A 156 0.41 18.07 -6.68
CA ARG A 156 -0.63 18.43 -5.70
C ARG A 156 -1.51 17.22 -5.45
N GLY A 157 -1.71 16.84 -4.21
CA GLY A 157 -2.32 15.65 -3.63
C GLY A 157 -3.61 15.03 -4.20
N SER A 158 -3.93 15.31 -5.45
CA SER A 158 -5.11 14.78 -6.15
C SER A 158 -4.86 13.43 -6.82
N SER A 159 -3.60 12.99 -6.96
CA SER A 159 -3.29 11.65 -7.46
C SER A 159 -3.21 10.67 -6.29
N PRO A 160 -3.83 9.47 -6.39
CA PRO A 160 -3.68 8.40 -5.39
C PRO A 160 -2.23 7.92 -5.25
N ASP A 161 -1.38 8.18 -6.25
CA ASP A 161 0.04 7.86 -6.27
C ASP A 161 0.91 9.05 -5.85
N SER A 162 0.33 10.15 -5.34
CA SER A 162 1.15 11.20 -4.76
C SER A 162 1.76 10.73 -3.43
N ARG A 163 2.99 11.19 -3.14
CA ARG A 163 3.66 10.90 -1.86
C ARG A 163 2.75 11.25 -0.66
N GLN A 164 2.03 12.36 -0.77
CA GLN A 164 1.06 12.78 0.24
C GLN A 164 -0.06 11.76 0.41
N ALA A 165 -0.71 11.31 -0.67
CA ALA A 165 -1.81 10.36 -0.60
C ALA A 165 -1.37 9.00 -0.02
N ILE A 166 -0.20 8.51 -0.42
CA ILE A 166 0.38 7.25 0.08
C ILE A 166 0.60 7.33 1.60
N VAL A 167 1.23 8.38 2.10
CA VAL A 167 1.44 8.54 3.54
C VAL A 167 0.12 8.79 4.28
N THR A 168 -0.80 9.56 3.70
CA THR A 168 -2.12 9.83 4.31
C THR A 168 -2.92 8.54 4.48
N SER A 169 -2.87 7.61 3.53
CA SER A 169 -3.55 6.31 3.66
C SER A 169 -3.02 5.51 4.86
N LEU A 170 -1.70 5.53 5.08
CA LEU A 170 -1.10 4.91 6.25
C LEU A 170 -1.45 5.66 7.54
N GLN A 171 -1.50 7.01 7.52
CA GLN A 171 -1.94 7.80 8.69
C GLN A 171 -3.36 7.43 9.11
N ILE A 172 -4.28 7.33 8.16
CA ILE A 172 -5.65 6.89 8.42
C ILE A 172 -5.67 5.50 9.04
N ALA A 173 -4.91 4.55 8.49
CA ALA A 173 -4.84 3.20 9.01
C ALA A 173 -4.29 3.13 10.46
N VAL A 174 -3.29 3.96 10.78
CA VAL A 174 -2.74 4.10 12.13
C VAL A 174 -3.76 4.72 13.08
N GLU A 175 -4.39 5.84 12.66
CA GLU A 175 -5.34 6.58 13.48
C GLU A 175 -6.61 5.77 13.78
N LYS A 176 -7.13 5.06 12.77
CA LYS A 176 -8.30 4.17 12.92
C LYS A 176 -7.94 2.79 13.50
N LYS A 177 -6.66 2.54 13.76
CA LYS A 177 -6.15 1.27 14.30
C LYS A 177 -6.50 0.04 13.44
N THR A 178 -6.58 0.25 12.12
CA THR A 178 -6.91 -0.79 11.15
C THR A 178 -5.69 -1.52 10.58
N ILE A 179 -4.51 -1.27 11.12
CA ILE A 179 -3.25 -1.94 10.81
C ILE A 179 -2.61 -2.47 12.09
N ARG A 180 -1.80 -3.52 11.99
CA ARG A 180 -0.99 -4.06 13.09
C ARG A 180 0.44 -4.24 12.63
N LEU A 181 1.37 -3.77 13.44
CA LEU A 181 2.81 -3.86 13.18
C LEU A 181 3.49 -4.55 14.35
N PRO A 182 4.29 -5.61 14.16
CA PRO A 182 5.19 -6.12 15.17
C PRO A 182 6.24 -5.07 15.51
N TYR A 183 6.81 -5.15 16.72
CA TYR A 183 7.84 -4.21 17.12
C TYR A 183 9.14 -4.45 16.32
N GLU A 184 9.67 -3.39 15.71
CA GLU A 184 11.02 -3.32 15.16
C GLU A 184 11.59 -1.92 15.43
N THR A 185 12.82 -1.85 15.91
CA THR A 185 13.43 -0.61 16.42
C THR A 185 13.60 0.46 15.34
N THR A 186 14.09 0.08 14.16
CA THR A 186 14.35 1.01 13.05
C THR A 186 13.02 1.52 12.48
N MET A 187 12.08 0.62 12.25
CA MET A 187 10.72 0.95 11.82
C MET A 187 10.06 1.98 12.75
N VAL A 188 10.05 1.71 14.05
CA VAL A 188 9.42 2.59 15.04
C VAL A 188 10.10 3.97 15.06
N ARG A 189 11.43 4.00 14.95
CA ARG A 189 12.20 5.24 14.89
C ARG A 189 11.86 6.07 13.65
N GLU A 190 11.81 5.46 12.48
CA GLU A 190 11.49 6.16 11.23
C GLU A 190 10.04 6.64 11.21
N MET A 191 9.10 5.81 11.62
CA MET A 191 7.69 6.22 11.71
C MET A 191 7.49 7.37 12.70
N ARG A 192 8.14 7.34 13.87
CA ARG A 192 8.09 8.45 14.83
C ARG A 192 8.79 9.71 14.35
N GLY A 193 9.78 9.55 13.48
CA GLY A 193 10.58 10.64 12.93
C GLY A 193 9.88 11.42 11.83
N LEU A 194 8.98 10.78 11.07
CA LEU A 194 8.33 11.39 9.91
C LEU A 194 7.44 12.57 10.32
N ARG A 195 7.62 13.72 9.65
CA ARG A 195 6.92 14.97 9.98
C ARG A 195 6.23 15.56 8.77
N PRO A 196 5.01 16.09 8.93
CA PRO A 196 4.36 16.89 7.91
C PRO A 196 4.98 18.27 7.86
N VAL A 197 5.38 18.70 6.67
CA VAL A 197 5.89 20.05 6.39
C VAL A 197 4.94 20.75 5.43
N LYS A 198 4.31 21.82 5.87
CA LYS A 198 3.41 22.60 5.03
C LYS A 198 4.20 23.54 4.13
N LEU A 199 4.08 23.36 2.84
CA LEU A 199 4.70 24.21 1.83
C LEU A 199 3.91 25.51 1.64
N PRO A 200 4.53 26.60 1.13
CA PRO A 200 3.83 27.85 0.81
C PRO A 200 2.66 27.67 -0.16
N SER A 201 2.69 26.62 -0.99
CA SER A 201 1.59 26.23 -1.90
C SER A 201 0.35 25.68 -1.19
N GLY A 202 0.42 25.46 0.14
CA GLY A 202 -0.61 24.78 0.93
C GLY A 202 -0.54 23.25 0.90
N THR A 203 0.34 22.67 0.07
CA THR A 203 0.58 21.22 0.01
C THR A 203 1.37 20.78 1.25
N VAL A 204 1.04 19.61 1.77
CA VAL A 204 1.82 18.97 2.85
C VAL A 204 2.82 18.00 2.24
N ARG A 205 4.09 18.15 2.62
CA ARG A 205 5.16 17.21 2.31
C ARG A 205 5.57 16.47 3.58
N TYR A 206 5.85 15.20 3.48
CA TYR A 206 6.34 14.40 4.61
C TYR A 206 7.85 14.25 4.48
N GLU A 207 8.57 14.52 5.56
CA GLU A 207 10.03 14.49 5.58
C GLU A 207 10.54 13.76 6.82
N ALA A 208 11.58 12.95 6.62
CA ALA A 208 12.40 12.44 7.71
C ALA A 208 13.22 13.59 8.33
N PRO A 209 13.58 13.50 9.61
CA PRO A 209 14.50 14.46 10.23
C PRO A 209 15.88 14.40 9.58
N PRO A 210 16.71 15.44 9.69
CA PRO A 210 18.07 15.40 9.19
C PRO A 210 18.84 14.17 9.66
N GLY A 211 19.39 13.39 8.69
CA GLY A 211 20.06 12.11 8.95
C GLY A 211 19.13 10.95 9.30
N GLY A 212 17.82 11.15 9.24
CA GLY A 212 16.82 10.09 9.33
C GLY A 212 16.41 9.57 7.95
N HIS A 213 15.71 8.44 7.95
CA HIS A 213 15.20 7.76 6.77
C HIS A 213 13.67 7.59 6.88
N ASP A 214 13.01 7.32 5.77
CA ASP A 214 11.57 7.07 5.69
C ASP A 214 11.23 5.82 4.85
N ASP A 215 12.21 4.93 4.70
CA ASP A 215 12.13 3.71 3.90
C ASP A 215 11.02 2.77 4.44
N TRP A 216 10.95 2.60 5.76
CA TRP A 216 9.91 1.78 6.41
C TRP A 216 8.49 2.31 6.24
N PRO A 217 8.20 3.60 6.54
CA PRO A 217 6.87 4.17 6.32
C PRO A 217 6.37 3.99 4.88
N PHE A 218 7.27 4.13 3.90
CA PHE A 218 6.90 3.97 2.50
C PHE A 218 6.65 2.51 2.13
N ALA A 219 7.52 1.59 2.51
CA ALA A 219 7.32 0.15 2.27
C ALA A 219 6.01 -0.34 2.89
N ILE A 220 5.69 0.07 4.14
CA ILE A 220 4.43 -0.27 4.81
C ILE A 220 3.23 0.33 4.06
N ALA A 221 3.30 1.60 3.68
CA ALA A 221 2.21 2.27 2.97
C ALA A 221 1.94 1.67 1.58
N LEU A 222 3.00 1.24 0.89
CA LEU A 222 2.89 0.52 -0.38
C LEU A 222 2.24 -0.86 -0.19
N ALA A 223 2.65 -1.65 0.82
CA ALA A 223 2.03 -2.94 1.12
C ALA A 223 0.54 -2.79 1.46
N LEU A 224 0.19 -1.76 2.22
CA LEU A 224 -1.19 -1.48 2.65
C LEU A 224 -2.16 -1.32 1.47
N ARG A 225 -1.69 -0.88 0.31
CA ARG A 225 -2.52 -0.73 -0.91
C ARG A 225 -3.11 -2.05 -1.41
N GLY A 226 -2.45 -3.16 -1.14
CA GLY A 226 -2.90 -4.48 -1.54
C GLY A 226 -3.76 -5.21 -0.52
N CYS A 227 -4.02 -4.61 0.63
CA CYS A 227 -4.81 -5.22 1.69
C CYS A 227 -6.31 -4.94 1.53
N VAL A 228 -7.12 -5.83 2.09
CA VAL A 228 -8.59 -5.64 2.21
C VAL A 228 -8.89 -4.32 2.92
N ARG A 229 -9.95 -3.63 2.51
CA ARG A 229 -10.40 -2.40 3.17
C ARG A 229 -11.11 -2.71 4.48
N PRO A 230 -11.03 -1.81 5.50
CA PRO A 230 -11.64 -2.04 6.81
C PRO A 230 -13.16 -2.15 6.81
N GLU A 231 -13.81 -1.59 5.79
CA GLU A 231 -15.28 -1.63 5.63
C GLU A 231 -15.78 -3.04 5.28
N MET A 232 -14.88 -3.94 4.86
CA MET A 232 -15.22 -5.32 4.54
C MET A 232 -15.28 -6.12 5.83
N THR A 233 -16.44 -6.68 6.12
CA THR A 233 -16.64 -7.61 7.24
C THR A 233 -16.08 -8.99 6.89
N GLU A 234 -15.85 -9.85 7.90
CA GLU A 234 -15.36 -11.22 7.67
C GLU A 234 -16.26 -11.99 6.66
N ASP A 235 -17.57 -11.75 6.67
CA ASP A 235 -18.54 -12.36 5.75
C ASP A 235 -18.41 -11.83 4.31
N THR A 236 -17.86 -10.61 4.13
CA THR A 236 -17.73 -10.00 2.80
C THR A 236 -16.36 -10.20 2.18
N TRP A 237 -15.36 -10.62 2.93
CA TRP A 237 -14.05 -10.84 2.34
C TRP A 237 -13.81 -12.26 1.83
N GLU A 238 -14.69 -13.24 2.15
CA GLU A 238 -14.75 -14.51 1.42
C GLU A 238 -15.09 -14.27 -0.07
N ASP A 239 -15.88 -13.23 -0.37
CA ASP A 239 -16.19 -12.77 -1.72
C ASP A 239 -15.16 -11.74 -2.28
N PHE A 240 -14.18 -11.35 -1.47
CA PHE A 240 -13.16 -10.39 -1.89
C PHE A 240 -12.24 -11.00 -2.94
N GLN A 241 -12.60 -10.78 -4.20
CA GLN A 241 -11.64 -10.91 -5.28
C GLN A 241 -10.67 -9.72 -5.17
N PRO A 242 -9.36 -9.95 -4.97
CA PRO A 242 -8.39 -8.86 -4.98
C PRO A 242 -8.62 -8.05 -6.24
N ILE A 243 -8.65 -6.72 -6.12
CA ILE A 243 -8.86 -5.83 -7.27
C ILE A 243 -7.91 -6.32 -8.37
N HIS A 244 -8.45 -7.01 -9.36
CA HIS A 244 -7.75 -7.35 -10.56
C HIS A 244 -7.60 -6.01 -11.29
N TYR A 245 -6.50 -5.32 -11.06
CA TYR A 245 -6.07 -4.31 -12.00
C TYR A 245 -6.01 -5.02 -13.35
N ALA A 246 -6.93 -4.69 -14.23
CA ALA A 246 -6.80 -5.10 -15.62
C ALA A 246 -5.38 -4.68 -16.03
N PRO A 247 -4.57 -5.60 -16.56
CA PRO A 247 -3.20 -5.27 -16.92
C PRO A 247 -3.24 -4.07 -17.85
N THR A 248 -2.46 -3.04 -17.56
CA THR A 248 -2.37 -1.87 -18.45
C THR A 248 -1.92 -2.33 -19.82
N SER A 249 -2.22 -1.56 -20.86
CA SER A 249 -1.79 -1.89 -22.23
C SER A 249 -0.27 -2.13 -22.34
N ALA A 250 0.53 -1.54 -21.43
CA ALA A 250 1.96 -1.77 -21.31
C ALA A 250 2.29 -3.17 -20.71
N GLU A 251 1.52 -3.63 -19.73
CA GLU A 251 1.67 -4.97 -19.14
C GLU A 251 1.28 -6.08 -20.13
N ILE A 252 0.26 -5.83 -20.94
CA ILE A 252 -0.14 -6.74 -22.04
C ILE A 252 0.97 -6.82 -23.11
N MET A 253 1.63 -5.70 -23.45
CA MET A 253 2.76 -5.71 -24.38
C MET A 253 4.01 -6.39 -23.85
N VAL A 254 4.29 -6.29 -22.53
CA VAL A 254 5.42 -6.98 -21.89
C VAL A 254 5.17 -8.49 -21.86
N ASP A 255 3.96 -8.91 -21.56
CA ASP A 255 3.58 -10.34 -21.56
C ASP A 255 3.60 -10.93 -22.98
N GLN A 256 3.23 -10.14 -24.00
CA GLN A 256 3.38 -10.53 -25.39
C GLN A 256 4.85 -10.66 -25.85
N LYS A 257 5.74 -9.79 -25.35
CA LYS A 257 7.19 -9.88 -25.63
C LYS A 257 7.88 -11.00 -24.84
N ALA A 258 7.49 -11.23 -23.58
CA ALA A 258 7.97 -12.36 -22.77
C ALA A 258 7.45 -13.70 -23.30
N GLY A 259 6.25 -13.71 -23.88
CA GLY A 259 5.65 -14.87 -24.53
C GLY A 259 6.39 -15.35 -25.80
N ALA A 260 7.18 -14.49 -26.40
CA ALA A 260 8.01 -14.87 -27.55
C ALA A 260 9.19 -15.80 -27.19
N SER A 261 9.55 -15.89 -25.91
CA SER A 261 10.61 -16.80 -25.41
C SER A 261 10.06 -18.09 -24.77
N ALA A 262 8.77 -18.16 -24.46
CA ALA A 262 8.12 -19.33 -23.89
C ALA A 262 7.53 -20.20 -25.02
N GLY A 263 7.90 -21.48 -25.06
CA GLY A 263 7.46 -22.38 -26.11
C GLY A 263 5.93 -22.51 -26.21
N PRO A 264 5.38 -22.86 -27.38
CA PRO A 264 3.94 -22.81 -27.70
C PRO A 264 3.01 -23.49 -26.69
N ARG A 265 3.47 -24.53 -26.02
CA ARG A 265 2.67 -25.30 -25.02
C ARG A 265 2.45 -24.54 -23.70
N THR A 266 3.36 -23.66 -23.34
CA THR A 266 3.26 -22.85 -22.10
C THR A 266 2.27 -21.72 -22.30
N LEU A 267 2.26 -21.10 -23.47
CA LEU A 267 1.31 -20.05 -23.87
C LEU A 267 -0.12 -20.60 -23.98
N GLN A 268 -0.30 -21.77 -24.59
CA GLN A 268 -1.61 -22.41 -24.68
C GLN A 268 -2.18 -22.80 -23.29
N ARG A 269 -1.34 -23.27 -22.37
CA ARG A 269 -1.78 -23.58 -20.98
C ARG A 269 -2.16 -22.32 -20.20
N LYS A 270 -1.40 -21.25 -20.34
CA LYS A 270 -1.72 -19.95 -19.70
C LYS A 270 -3.04 -19.38 -20.26
N ARG A 271 -3.21 -19.39 -21.59
CA ARG A 271 -4.42 -18.92 -22.26
C ARG A 271 -5.66 -19.74 -21.88
N ALA A 272 -5.60 -21.06 -21.89
CA ALA A 272 -6.70 -21.94 -21.49
C ALA A 272 -7.07 -21.83 -19.99
N ARG A 273 -6.11 -21.43 -19.13
CA ARG A 273 -6.37 -21.11 -17.72
C ARG A 273 -7.08 -19.77 -17.56
N TRP A 274 -6.73 -18.77 -18.38
CA TRP A 274 -7.36 -17.47 -18.41
C TRP A 274 -8.79 -17.53 -18.96
N GLU A 275 -8.99 -18.24 -20.05
CA GLU A 275 -10.31 -18.42 -20.67
C GLU A 275 -11.30 -19.08 -19.70
N ARG A 276 -10.88 -20.13 -18.98
CA ARG A 276 -11.72 -20.73 -17.92
C ARG A 276 -12.04 -19.78 -16.77
N LYS A 277 -11.10 -18.93 -16.42
CA LYS A 277 -11.29 -17.95 -15.34
C LYS A 277 -12.26 -16.83 -15.74
N ILE A 278 -12.27 -16.44 -17.01
CA ILE A 278 -13.23 -15.49 -17.57
C ILE A 278 -14.63 -16.12 -17.62
N GLU A 279 -14.74 -17.38 -18.05
CA GLU A 279 -16.00 -18.13 -18.03
C GLU A 279 -16.58 -18.23 -16.63
N ASP A 280 -15.76 -18.58 -15.62
CA ASP A 280 -16.17 -18.63 -14.22
C ASP A 280 -16.70 -17.27 -13.71
N TYR A 281 -16.08 -16.16 -14.12
CA TYR A 281 -16.55 -14.80 -13.74
C TYR A 281 -17.85 -14.41 -14.43
N GLN A 282 -18.01 -14.76 -15.71
CA GLN A 282 -19.24 -14.50 -16.45
C GLN A 282 -20.41 -15.33 -15.92
N GLU A 283 -20.16 -16.57 -15.48
CA GLU A 283 -21.18 -17.40 -14.82
C GLU A 283 -21.61 -16.85 -13.45
N GLN A 284 -20.71 -16.12 -12.75
CA GLN A 284 -20.98 -15.43 -11.49
C GLN A 284 -21.60 -14.03 -11.67
N GLY A 285 -21.83 -13.58 -12.92
CA GLY A 285 -22.44 -12.28 -13.23
C GLY A 285 -21.51 -11.09 -13.06
N ILE A 286 -20.19 -11.33 -13.05
CA ILE A 286 -19.15 -10.29 -12.95
C ILE A 286 -18.75 -9.88 -14.36
N ASP A 287 -18.98 -8.62 -14.72
CA ASP A 287 -18.51 -8.02 -15.99
C ASP A 287 -16.97 -7.89 -15.95
N VAL A 288 -16.28 -8.59 -16.89
CA VAL A 288 -14.81 -8.65 -16.99
C VAL A 288 -14.34 -7.89 -18.22
#